data_f3dc2566d002cceebac5b7c77381003c
#
_entry.id   f3dc2566d002cceebac5b7c77381003c
#
_cell.length_a   1.000
_cell.length_b   1.000
_cell.length_c   1.000
_cell.angle_alpha   90.00
_cell.angle_beta   90.00
_cell.angle_gamma   90.00
#
_symmetry.space_group_name_H-M   'P 1'
#
loop_
_entity.id
_entity.type
_entity.pdbx_description
1 polymer ?
#
loop_
_entity_poly.entity_id
_entity_poly.type
_entity_poly.pdbx_seq_one_letter_code
_entity_poly.pdbx_strand_id
1 'polypeptide(L)'
;MTRPRPRDHDPEASAPGETDPTVLSRVTAIRASADHPGLVELEIDGVVAGVLPKAEIDLDEIVTGLRSDDPRVIAARRAIDIRNTRTMALDLLANRGHAAAELVTKLQKRNVSDQVAHLVIEELLEDGWLDDAAFARERISAWRAEGKSDADCRRRLSQAGVSNALITSALIASESVESSPSPEQDAANESLARIRRSIGGSDAADLRKIAARMSRRGFELDTIRAALRQSDLDESMLDDDLDTEPEL
;
A
#
# COMPACT_ATOMS: atom_id res chain seq x y z
N MET A 1 63.97 -15.98 -48.32
CA MET A 1 62.63 -15.87 -48.95
C MET A 1 61.60 -16.10 -47.88
N THR A 2 61.14 -15.04 -47.25
CA THR A 2 60.20 -15.07 -46.12
C THR A 2 58.89 -14.48 -46.59
N ARG A 3 57.82 -15.25 -46.58
CA ARG A 3 56.45 -14.78 -46.94
C ARG A 3 55.84 -13.96 -45.80
N PRO A 4 55.15 -12.87 -46.07
CA PRO A 4 54.41 -12.13 -45.06
C PRO A 4 53.09 -12.81 -44.74
N ARG A 5 52.71 -12.81 -43.43
CA ARG A 5 51.42 -13.27 -42.90
C ARG A 5 50.33 -12.22 -43.22
N PRO A 6 49.10 -12.66 -43.49
CA PRO A 6 47.97 -11.75 -43.62
C PRO A 6 47.59 -11.14 -42.26
N ARG A 7 47.24 -9.87 -42.21
CA ARG A 7 46.70 -9.14 -41.08
C ARG A 7 45.26 -9.58 -40.87
N ASP A 8 44.99 -10.08 -39.68
CA ASP A 8 43.64 -10.31 -39.18
C ASP A 8 42.89 -8.96 -39.09
N HIS A 9 41.77 -8.93 -39.77
CA HIS A 9 40.82 -7.82 -39.75
C HIS A 9 39.90 -8.04 -38.54
N ASP A 10 40.13 -7.33 -37.45
CA ASP A 10 39.18 -7.31 -36.34
C ASP A 10 37.93 -6.53 -36.81
N PRO A 11 36.73 -7.09 -36.69
CA PRO A 11 35.52 -6.32 -36.85
C PRO A 11 35.35 -5.41 -35.63
N GLU A 12 35.50 -4.10 -35.83
CA GLU A 12 35.10 -3.09 -34.86
C GLU A 12 33.68 -3.40 -34.38
N ALA A 13 33.59 -3.77 -33.12
CA ALA A 13 32.33 -3.82 -32.41
C ALA A 13 31.75 -2.40 -32.40
N SER A 14 30.75 -2.17 -33.24
CA SER A 14 29.92 -0.97 -33.19
C SER A 14 29.35 -0.84 -31.78
N ALA A 15 29.81 0.17 -31.06
CA ALA A 15 29.21 0.64 -29.83
C ALA A 15 27.73 0.97 -30.09
N PRO A 16 26.82 0.73 -29.10
CA PRO A 16 25.43 1.09 -29.24
C PRO A 16 25.37 2.61 -29.48
N GLY A 17 24.76 2.98 -30.61
CA GLY A 17 24.72 4.36 -31.09
C GLY A 17 24.23 5.31 -30.01
N GLU A 18 25.06 6.33 -29.75
CA GLU A 18 24.64 7.57 -29.09
C GLU A 18 23.42 8.09 -29.85
N THR A 19 22.26 8.03 -29.25
CA THR A 19 21.05 8.66 -29.79
C THR A 19 21.31 10.16 -29.80
N ASP A 20 21.41 10.73 -30.98
CA ASP A 20 21.53 12.18 -31.21
C ASP A 20 20.35 12.86 -30.45
N PRO A 21 20.60 13.70 -29.43
CA PRO A 21 19.57 14.36 -28.66
C PRO A 21 18.66 15.29 -29.49
N THR A 22 18.98 15.49 -30.76
CA THR A 22 18.21 16.31 -31.71
C THR A 22 17.14 15.49 -32.46
N VAL A 23 17.15 14.17 -32.41
CA VAL A 23 16.12 13.33 -33.06
C VAL A 23 14.92 13.20 -32.13
N LEU A 24 13.96 14.10 -32.32
CA LEU A 24 12.70 14.03 -31.58
C LEU A 24 11.94 12.79 -32.01
N SER A 25 11.56 11.97 -31.01
CA SER A 25 10.71 10.77 -31.16
C SER A 25 9.43 11.09 -31.93
N ARG A 26 8.96 10.13 -32.75
CA ARG A 26 7.78 10.31 -33.60
C ARG A 26 6.81 9.15 -33.47
N VAL A 27 5.54 9.44 -33.69
CA VAL A 27 4.51 8.41 -33.88
C VAL A 27 4.83 7.61 -35.14
N THR A 28 5.09 6.32 -34.99
CA THR A 28 5.44 5.41 -36.10
C THR A 28 4.25 4.60 -36.58
N ALA A 29 3.32 4.25 -35.69
CA ALA A 29 2.09 3.58 -36.09
C ALA A 29 0.92 3.86 -35.13
N ILE A 30 -0.28 3.77 -35.69
CA ILE A 30 -1.56 3.77 -34.96
C ILE A 30 -2.37 2.64 -35.57
N ARG A 31 -2.68 1.60 -34.80
CA ARG A 31 -3.37 0.39 -35.32
C ARG A 31 -4.45 -0.07 -34.34
N ALA A 32 -5.47 -0.74 -34.89
CA ALA A 32 -6.39 -1.48 -34.02
C ALA A 32 -5.60 -2.56 -33.24
N SER A 33 -5.83 -2.67 -31.96
CA SER A 33 -5.19 -3.72 -31.15
C SER A 33 -5.72 -5.09 -31.56
N ALA A 34 -4.80 -6.03 -31.79
CA ALA A 34 -5.17 -7.41 -32.13
C ALA A 34 -5.73 -8.15 -30.89
N ASP A 35 -5.23 -7.82 -29.71
CA ASP A 35 -5.56 -8.51 -28.47
C ASP A 35 -6.79 -7.91 -27.76
N HIS A 36 -7.14 -6.64 -28.07
CA HIS A 36 -8.19 -5.91 -27.38
C HIS A 36 -9.13 -5.22 -28.38
N PRO A 37 -10.26 -5.85 -28.76
CA PRO A 37 -11.23 -5.26 -29.67
C PRO A 37 -11.73 -3.89 -29.15
N GLY A 38 -11.73 -2.89 -30.04
CA GLY A 38 -12.15 -1.51 -29.71
C GLY A 38 -11.04 -0.62 -29.14
N LEU A 39 -9.83 -1.16 -28.91
CA LEU A 39 -8.65 -0.38 -28.53
C LEU A 39 -7.73 -0.14 -29.72
N VAL A 40 -6.97 0.93 -29.65
CA VAL A 40 -5.95 1.34 -30.63
C VAL A 40 -4.59 1.37 -29.95
N GLU A 41 -3.60 0.77 -30.59
CA GLU A 41 -2.21 0.81 -30.18
C GLU A 41 -1.53 2.06 -30.74
N LEU A 42 -0.88 2.81 -29.86
CA LEU A 42 0.00 3.91 -30.25
C LEU A 42 1.46 3.44 -30.19
N GLU A 43 2.16 3.55 -31.32
CA GLU A 43 3.58 3.21 -31.43
C GLU A 43 4.42 4.48 -31.64
N ILE A 44 5.49 4.62 -30.89
CA ILE A 44 6.45 5.73 -31.00
C ILE A 44 7.83 5.13 -31.19
N ASP A 45 8.52 5.54 -32.26
CA ASP A 45 9.85 5.03 -32.65
C ASP A 45 9.93 3.49 -32.71
N GLY A 46 8.87 2.84 -33.19
CA GLY A 46 8.80 1.38 -33.33
C GLY A 46 8.48 0.65 -32.02
N VAL A 47 8.22 1.37 -30.92
CA VAL A 47 7.87 0.78 -29.63
C VAL A 47 6.41 1.11 -29.30
N VAL A 48 5.64 0.09 -28.92
CA VAL A 48 4.25 0.28 -28.49
C VAL A 48 4.25 1.08 -27.17
N ALA A 49 3.77 2.30 -27.22
CA ALA A 49 3.62 3.17 -26.05
C ALA A 49 2.45 2.72 -25.16
N GLY A 50 1.41 2.11 -25.76
CA GLY A 50 0.27 1.54 -25.05
C GLY A 50 -0.98 1.50 -25.90
N VAL A 51 -2.12 1.17 -25.25
CA VAL A 51 -3.42 1.06 -25.90
C VAL A 51 -4.43 2.05 -25.33
N LEU A 52 -5.29 2.58 -26.18
CA LEU A 52 -6.35 3.52 -25.83
C LEU A 52 -7.67 3.10 -26.47
N PRO A 53 -8.84 3.37 -25.85
CA PRO A 53 -10.13 3.26 -26.51
C PRO A 53 -10.19 4.14 -27.75
N LYS A 54 -10.70 3.59 -28.84
CA LYS A 54 -10.87 4.36 -30.09
C LYS A 54 -11.70 5.63 -29.89
N ALA A 55 -12.62 5.62 -28.91
CA ALA A 55 -13.46 6.76 -28.60
C ALA A 55 -12.75 7.90 -27.85
N GLU A 56 -11.61 7.61 -27.22
CA GLU A 56 -10.81 8.59 -26.45
C GLU A 56 -9.73 9.28 -27.27
N ILE A 57 -9.50 8.79 -28.49
CA ILE A 57 -8.54 9.38 -29.43
C ILE A 57 -9.31 9.93 -30.60
N ASP A 58 -9.15 11.20 -30.89
CA ASP A 58 -9.49 11.73 -32.20
C ASP A 58 -8.42 11.23 -33.19
N LEU A 59 -8.69 10.03 -33.77
CA LEU A 59 -7.77 9.39 -34.71
C LEU A 59 -7.53 10.21 -35.96
N ASP A 60 -8.43 11.18 -36.26
CA ASP A 60 -8.26 12.09 -37.39
C ASP A 60 -7.21 13.16 -37.08
N GLU A 61 -6.92 13.41 -35.78
CA GLU A 61 -5.92 14.39 -35.34
C GLU A 61 -4.54 13.78 -35.05
N ILE A 62 -4.46 12.51 -34.65
CA ILE A 62 -3.17 11.84 -34.40
C ILE A 62 -2.79 11.02 -35.62
N VAL A 63 -1.80 11.46 -36.34
CA VAL A 63 -1.28 10.81 -37.56
C VAL A 63 0.16 10.37 -37.39
N THR A 64 0.57 9.36 -38.16
CA THR A 64 1.98 8.94 -38.22
C THR A 64 2.88 10.09 -38.66
N GLY A 65 4.05 10.17 -38.04
CA GLY A 65 5.02 11.25 -38.28
C GLY A 65 4.89 12.43 -37.31
N LEU A 66 3.80 12.53 -36.52
CA LEU A 66 3.72 13.55 -35.47
C LEU A 66 4.86 13.38 -34.47
N ARG A 67 5.39 14.50 -34.02
CA ARG A 67 6.46 14.53 -33.01
C ARG A 67 5.92 14.12 -31.64
N SER A 68 6.76 13.51 -30.83
CA SER A 68 6.40 13.10 -29.47
C SER A 68 6.09 14.28 -28.53
N ASP A 69 6.55 15.49 -28.86
CA ASP A 69 6.25 16.74 -28.15
C ASP A 69 5.00 17.47 -28.67
N ASP A 70 4.31 16.94 -29.67
CA ASP A 70 3.01 17.46 -30.10
C ASP A 70 1.98 17.31 -28.97
N PRO A 71 1.21 18.37 -28.63
CA PRO A 71 0.23 18.33 -27.54
C PRO A 71 -0.74 17.15 -27.61
N ARG A 72 -1.13 16.72 -28.81
CA ARG A 72 -2.04 15.57 -29.03
C ARG A 72 -1.36 14.26 -28.64
N VAL A 73 -0.09 14.08 -28.98
CA VAL A 73 0.70 12.89 -28.63
C VAL A 73 0.95 12.86 -27.12
N ILE A 74 1.23 14.01 -26.51
CA ILE A 74 1.38 14.14 -25.05
C ILE A 74 0.08 13.76 -24.35
N ALA A 75 -1.08 14.24 -24.82
CA ALA A 75 -2.39 13.91 -24.27
C ALA A 75 -2.69 12.41 -24.37
N ALA A 76 -2.43 11.80 -25.54
CA ALA A 76 -2.61 10.38 -25.75
C ALA A 76 -1.71 9.52 -24.82
N ARG A 77 -0.44 9.88 -24.66
CA ARG A 77 0.47 9.20 -23.71
C ARG A 77 -0.01 9.31 -22.27
N ARG A 78 -0.47 10.51 -21.87
CA ARG A 78 -1.04 10.70 -20.54
C ARG A 78 -2.28 9.83 -20.30
N ALA A 79 -3.17 9.71 -21.29
CA ALA A 79 -4.34 8.83 -21.21
C ALA A 79 -3.93 7.35 -21.08
N ILE A 80 -2.91 6.92 -21.80
CA ILE A 80 -2.30 5.59 -21.67
C ILE A 80 -1.79 5.37 -20.25
N ASP A 81 -1.02 6.32 -19.71
CA ASP A 81 -0.44 6.23 -18.36
C ASP A 81 -1.52 6.13 -17.28
N ILE A 82 -2.59 6.94 -17.39
CA ILE A 82 -3.74 6.90 -16.48
C ILE A 82 -4.42 5.53 -16.55
N ARG A 83 -4.71 5.03 -17.74
CA ARG A 83 -5.35 3.73 -17.95
C ARG A 83 -4.52 2.57 -17.37
N ASN A 84 -3.24 2.53 -17.68
CA ASN A 84 -2.32 1.51 -17.19
C ASN A 84 -2.21 1.56 -15.66
N THR A 85 -2.14 2.78 -15.11
CA THR A 85 -2.08 3.00 -13.66
C THR A 85 -3.37 2.53 -12.99
N ARG A 86 -4.55 2.83 -13.58
CA ARG A 86 -5.84 2.36 -13.08
C ARG A 86 -5.90 0.83 -13.05
N THR A 87 -5.46 0.16 -14.11
CA THR A 87 -5.38 -1.31 -14.16
C THR A 87 -4.48 -1.84 -13.05
N MET A 88 -3.26 -1.28 -12.89
CA MET A 88 -2.35 -1.67 -11.82
C MET A 88 -2.94 -1.47 -10.41
N ALA A 89 -3.69 -0.38 -10.19
CA ALA A 89 -4.34 -0.11 -8.92
C ALA A 89 -5.46 -1.13 -8.63
N LEU A 90 -6.30 -1.43 -9.63
CA LEU A 90 -7.36 -2.44 -9.50
C LEU A 90 -6.81 -3.84 -9.26
N ASP A 91 -5.70 -4.22 -9.90
CA ASP A 91 -5.01 -5.49 -9.64
C ASP A 91 -4.49 -5.57 -8.20
N LEU A 92 -3.99 -4.47 -7.64
CA LEU A 92 -3.59 -4.42 -6.24
C LEU A 92 -4.79 -4.59 -5.31
N LEU A 93 -5.91 -3.94 -5.60
CA LEU A 93 -7.15 -4.03 -4.83
C LEU A 93 -7.79 -5.41 -4.90
N ALA A 94 -7.70 -6.09 -6.03
CA ALA A 94 -8.20 -7.46 -6.19
C ALA A 94 -7.50 -8.47 -5.25
N ASN A 95 -6.25 -8.19 -4.85
CA ASN A 95 -5.50 -9.07 -3.95
C ASN A 95 -5.87 -8.85 -2.47
N ARG A 96 -6.07 -7.61 -2.05
CA ARG A 96 -6.49 -7.21 -0.69
C ARG A 96 -6.90 -5.74 -0.63
N GLY A 97 -7.60 -5.36 0.42
CA GLY A 97 -7.87 -3.95 0.71
C GLY A 97 -6.58 -3.15 0.96
N HIS A 98 -6.58 -1.91 0.55
CA HIS A 98 -5.50 -0.94 0.70
C HIS A 98 -6.07 0.42 1.11
N ALA A 99 -5.30 1.20 1.88
CA ALA A 99 -5.55 2.63 2.03
C ALA A 99 -5.11 3.38 0.76
N ALA A 100 -5.77 4.50 0.47
CA ALA A 100 -5.46 5.35 -0.69
C ALA A 100 -3.97 5.75 -0.73
N ALA A 101 -3.42 6.25 0.37
CA ALA A 101 -2.02 6.65 0.47
C ALA A 101 -1.03 5.47 0.31
N GLU A 102 -1.41 4.26 0.77
CA GLU A 102 -0.61 3.06 0.55
C GLU A 102 -0.54 2.72 -0.94
N LEU A 103 -1.66 2.85 -1.67
CA LEU A 103 -1.70 2.61 -3.12
C LEU A 103 -0.87 3.64 -3.89
N VAL A 104 -0.97 4.93 -3.58
CA VAL A 104 -0.11 5.98 -4.17
C VAL A 104 1.35 5.57 -4.04
N THR A 105 1.79 5.23 -2.82
CA THR A 105 3.18 4.80 -2.56
C THR A 105 3.58 3.57 -3.38
N LYS A 106 2.67 2.60 -3.55
CA LYS A 106 2.93 1.40 -4.35
C LYS A 106 3.03 1.67 -5.84
N LEU A 107 2.21 2.57 -6.36
CA LEU A 107 2.24 3.01 -7.76
C LEU A 107 3.53 3.78 -8.06
N GLN A 108 3.94 4.69 -7.17
CA GLN A 108 5.21 5.42 -7.29
C GLN A 108 6.42 4.46 -7.32
N LYS A 109 6.42 3.41 -6.50
CA LYS A 109 7.46 2.36 -6.52
C LYS A 109 7.50 1.56 -7.84
N ARG A 110 6.45 1.64 -8.65
CA ARG A 110 6.37 1.07 -10.00
C ARG A 110 6.63 2.09 -11.11
N ASN A 111 7.28 3.21 -10.75
CA ASN A 111 7.64 4.31 -11.66
C ASN A 111 6.44 5.07 -12.24
N VAL A 112 5.26 5.01 -11.61
CA VAL A 112 4.15 5.89 -11.94
C VAL A 112 4.46 7.28 -11.39
N SER A 113 4.23 8.33 -12.21
CA SER A 113 4.43 9.71 -11.76
C SER A 113 3.44 10.05 -10.63
N ASP A 114 3.89 10.92 -9.72
CA ASP A 114 3.07 11.38 -8.57
C ASP A 114 1.71 11.93 -9.02
N GLN A 115 1.71 12.76 -10.06
CA GLN A 115 0.50 13.37 -10.60
C GLN A 115 -0.50 12.34 -11.14
N VAL A 116 -0.05 11.31 -11.86
CA VAL A 116 -0.93 10.26 -12.40
C VAL A 116 -1.41 9.35 -11.28
N ALA A 117 -0.54 9.02 -10.31
CA ALA A 117 -0.92 8.19 -9.17
C ALA A 117 -2.04 8.84 -8.36
N HIS A 118 -1.92 10.13 -7.99
CA HIS A 118 -2.96 10.84 -7.25
C HIS A 118 -4.26 10.95 -8.04
N LEU A 119 -4.19 11.33 -9.32
CA LEU A 119 -5.38 11.42 -10.17
C LEU A 119 -6.17 10.10 -10.20
N VAL A 120 -5.50 9.00 -10.45
CA VAL A 120 -6.15 7.67 -10.50
C VAL A 120 -6.73 7.26 -9.15
N ILE A 121 -6.03 7.56 -8.05
CA ILE A 121 -6.54 7.23 -6.71
C ILE A 121 -7.75 8.08 -6.34
N GLU A 122 -7.79 9.38 -6.72
CA GLU A 122 -8.97 10.25 -6.57
C GLU A 122 -10.17 9.70 -7.35
N GLU A 123 -9.98 9.31 -8.62
CA GLU A 123 -11.03 8.66 -9.42
C GLU A 123 -11.56 7.37 -8.77
N LEU A 124 -10.67 6.53 -8.22
CA LEU A 124 -11.07 5.29 -7.56
C LEU A 124 -11.82 5.52 -6.25
N LEU A 125 -11.52 6.61 -5.53
CA LEU A 125 -12.29 7.04 -4.36
C LEU A 125 -13.69 7.56 -4.76
N GLU A 126 -13.79 8.38 -5.82
CA GLU A 126 -15.06 8.88 -6.34
C GLU A 126 -15.95 7.76 -6.89
N ASP A 127 -15.38 6.79 -7.57
CA ASP A 127 -16.07 5.61 -8.10
C ASP A 127 -16.46 4.59 -7.00
N GLY A 128 -15.99 4.77 -5.76
CA GLY A 128 -16.24 3.86 -4.63
C GLY A 128 -15.46 2.55 -4.66
N TRP A 129 -14.42 2.43 -5.51
CA TRP A 129 -13.49 1.29 -5.49
C TRP A 129 -12.53 1.34 -4.30
N LEU A 130 -12.33 2.53 -3.74
CA LEU A 130 -11.58 2.80 -2.53
C LEU A 130 -12.48 3.44 -1.49
N ASP A 131 -12.39 2.97 -0.25
CA ASP A 131 -13.03 3.55 0.92
C ASP A 131 -12.11 3.36 2.13
N ASP A 132 -11.37 4.41 2.48
CA ASP A 132 -10.44 4.40 3.62
C ASP A 132 -11.17 4.19 4.96
N ALA A 133 -12.44 4.60 5.06
CA ALA A 133 -13.22 4.39 6.28
C ALA A 133 -13.65 2.92 6.41
N ALA A 134 -14.11 2.29 5.33
CA ALA A 134 -14.41 0.86 5.32
C ALA A 134 -13.15 0.02 5.55
N PHE A 135 -12.03 0.36 4.90
CA PHE A 135 -10.73 -0.25 5.12
C PHE A 135 -10.31 -0.19 6.59
N ALA A 136 -10.43 1.00 7.23
CA ALA A 136 -10.06 1.17 8.63
C ALA A 136 -10.92 0.29 9.54
N ARG A 137 -12.25 0.26 9.36
CA ARG A 137 -13.19 -0.57 10.15
C ARG A 137 -12.85 -2.06 10.03
N GLU A 138 -12.65 -2.56 8.81
CA GLU A 138 -12.31 -3.95 8.55
C GLU A 138 -10.97 -4.33 9.21
N ARG A 139 -9.95 -3.48 9.08
CA ARG A 139 -8.63 -3.74 9.65
C ARG A 139 -8.64 -3.72 11.18
N ILE A 140 -9.37 -2.77 11.79
CA ILE A 140 -9.54 -2.72 13.25
C ILE A 140 -10.19 -4.00 13.74
N SER A 141 -11.31 -4.43 13.14
CA SER A 141 -12.01 -5.67 13.51
C SER A 141 -11.07 -6.89 13.43
N ALA A 142 -10.38 -7.05 12.32
CA ALA A 142 -9.44 -8.17 12.14
C ALA A 142 -8.28 -8.13 13.15
N TRP A 143 -7.69 -6.97 13.41
CA TRP A 143 -6.57 -6.85 14.35
C TRP A 143 -6.99 -7.04 15.82
N ARG A 144 -8.19 -6.57 16.21
CA ARG A 144 -8.74 -6.83 17.55
C ARG A 144 -8.96 -8.33 17.75
N ALA A 145 -9.50 -9.05 16.77
CA ALA A 145 -9.60 -10.51 16.79
C ALA A 145 -8.23 -11.22 16.90
N GLU A 146 -7.14 -10.56 16.46
CA GLU A 146 -5.77 -11.01 16.68
C GLU A 146 -5.20 -10.58 18.06
N GLY A 147 -5.95 -9.91 18.92
CA GLY A 147 -5.49 -9.41 20.21
C GLY A 147 -4.55 -8.20 20.10
N LYS A 148 -4.80 -7.30 19.14
CA LYS A 148 -4.11 -6.01 19.03
C LYS A 148 -4.90 -4.93 19.76
N SER A 149 -4.20 -4.07 20.49
CA SER A 149 -4.82 -2.90 21.13
C SER A 149 -5.22 -1.83 20.12
N ASP A 150 -6.11 -0.93 20.55
CA ASP A 150 -6.51 0.23 19.75
C ASP A 150 -5.34 1.16 19.43
N ALA A 151 -4.38 1.28 20.36
CA ALA A 151 -3.14 2.02 20.11
C ALA A 151 -2.29 1.39 18.97
N ASP A 152 -2.20 0.05 18.91
CA ASP A 152 -1.52 -0.65 17.83
C ASP A 152 -2.29 -0.51 16.51
N CYS A 153 -3.63 -0.62 16.53
CA CYS A 153 -4.50 -0.39 15.38
C CYS A 153 -4.31 1.03 14.82
N ARG A 154 -4.36 2.04 15.70
CA ARG A 154 -4.14 3.46 15.33
C ARG A 154 -2.79 3.66 14.67
N ARG A 155 -1.71 3.14 15.27
CA ARG A 155 -0.36 3.24 14.73
C ARG A 155 -0.25 2.63 13.32
N ARG A 156 -0.83 1.44 13.11
CA ARG A 156 -0.78 0.72 11.82
C ARG A 156 -1.56 1.45 10.73
N LEU A 157 -2.75 1.96 11.04
CA LEU A 157 -3.57 2.72 10.10
C LEU A 157 -2.91 4.06 9.74
N SER A 158 -2.32 4.75 10.72
CA SER A 158 -1.53 5.95 10.47
C SER A 158 -0.32 5.69 9.56
N GLN A 159 0.39 4.56 9.75
CA GLN A 159 1.47 4.13 8.86
C GLN A 159 0.99 3.78 7.45
N ALA A 160 -0.26 3.31 7.30
CA ALA A 160 -0.89 3.11 6.00
C ALA A 160 -1.38 4.42 5.35
N GLY A 161 -1.27 5.55 6.07
CA GLY A 161 -1.66 6.87 5.58
C GLY A 161 -3.14 7.21 5.75
N VAL A 162 -3.88 6.43 6.55
CA VAL A 162 -5.27 6.78 6.90
C VAL A 162 -5.27 7.98 7.84
N SER A 163 -6.17 8.94 7.62
CA SER A 163 -6.25 10.14 8.44
C SER A 163 -6.68 9.84 9.88
N ASN A 164 -6.16 10.63 10.84
CA ASN A 164 -6.51 10.45 12.25
C ASN A 164 -8.02 10.60 12.52
N ALA A 165 -8.72 11.44 11.76
CA ALA A 165 -10.16 11.59 11.87
C ALA A 165 -10.90 10.29 11.51
N LEU A 166 -10.54 9.66 10.39
CA LEU A 166 -11.11 8.38 9.96
C LEU A 166 -10.75 7.25 10.93
N ILE A 167 -9.52 7.20 11.43
CA ILE A 167 -9.10 6.20 12.42
C ILE A 167 -9.95 6.32 13.69
N THR A 168 -10.09 7.53 14.23
CA THR A 168 -10.88 7.77 15.45
C THR A 168 -12.34 7.42 15.23
N SER A 169 -12.92 7.84 14.11
CA SER A 169 -14.31 7.50 13.75
C SER A 169 -14.52 6.00 13.60
N ALA A 170 -13.58 5.29 13.00
CA ALA A 170 -13.64 3.84 12.81
C ALA A 170 -13.53 3.08 14.16
N LEU A 171 -12.66 3.54 15.08
CA LEU A 171 -12.55 2.96 16.42
C LEU A 171 -13.85 3.13 17.21
N ILE A 172 -14.42 4.34 17.23
CA ILE A 172 -15.71 4.62 17.90
C ILE A 172 -16.84 3.81 17.28
N ALA A 173 -16.94 3.77 15.96
CA ALA A 173 -17.99 3.02 15.26
C ALA A 173 -17.91 1.49 15.49
N SER A 174 -16.73 0.98 15.83
CA SER A 174 -16.53 -0.43 16.16
C SER A 174 -16.77 -0.76 17.63
N GLU A 175 -17.03 0.25 18.47
CA GLU A 175 -17.54 0.11 19.84
C GLU A 175 -19.07 0.12 19.75
N SER A 176 -19.69 -1.06 19.62
CA SER A 176 -21.15 -1.12 19.73
C SER A 176 -21.55 -0.73 21.15
N VAL A 177 -22.49 0.20 21.27
CA VAL A 177 -22.97 0.83 22.52
C VAL A 177 -23.52 -0.18 23.55
N GLU A 178 -23.71 -1.44 23.17
CA GLU A 178 -24.29 -2.50 24.00
C GLU A 178 -23.34 -3.68 24.27
N SER A 179 -22.09 -3.64 23.79
CA SER A 179 -21.15 -4.75 24.00
C SER A 179 -20.39 -4.61 25.33
N SER A 180 -20.69 -5.48 26.26
CA SER A 180 -19.85 -5.69 27.45
C SER A 180 -19.41 -7.17 27.44
N PRO A 181 -18.12 -7.47 27.37
CA PRO A 181 -16.98 -6.53 27.34
C PRO A 181 -16.83 -5.72 26.05
N SER A 182 -16.09 -4.60 26.09
CA SER A 182 -15.81 -3.81 24.89
C SER A 182 -14.92 -4.59 23.91
N PRO A 183 -14.96 -4.28 22.59
CA PRO A 183 -14.08 -4.96 21.62
C PRO A 183 -12.58 -4.85 21.92
N GLU A 184 -12.14 -3.77 22.57
CA GLU A 184 -10.76 -3.66 23.04
C GLU A 184 -10.48 -4.60 24.23
N GLN A 185 -11.46 -4.79 25.14
CA GLN A 185 -11.34 -5.74 26.23
C GLN A 185 -11.26 -7.18 25.71
N ASP A 186 -12.02 -7.53 24.67
CA ASP A 186 -11.92 -8.85 24.02
C ASP A 186 -10.54 -9.04 23.40
N ALA A 187 -9.99 -8.03 22.74
CA ALA A 187 -8.62 -8.06 22.21
C ALA A 187 -7.58 -8.23 23.33
N ALA A 188 -7.78 -7.59 24.47
CA ALA A 188 -6.91 -7.76 25.65
C ALA A 188 -6.97 -9.18 26.20
N ASN A 189 -8.16 -9.75 26.32
CA ASN A 189 -8.36 -11.14 26.78
C ASN A 189 -7.68 -12.14 25.83
N GLU A 190 -7.81 -11.97 24.51
CA GLU A 190 -7.14 -12.81 23.53
C GLU A 190 -5.61 -12.64 23.60
N SER A 191 -5.13 -11.39 23.76
CA SER A 191 -3.71 -11.12 23.93
C SER A 191 -3.16 -11.78 25.20
N LEU A 192 -3.88 -11.68 26.32
CA LEU A 192 -3.55 -12.33 27.58
C LEU A 192 -3.45 -13.85 27.41
N ALA A 193 -4.46 -14.48 26.80
CA ALA A 193 -4.48 -15.92 26.56
C ALA A 193 -3.27 -16.40 25.75
N ARG A 194 -2.86 -15.63 24.72
CA ARG A 194 -1.66 -15.93 23.91
C ARG A 194 -0.36 -15.79 24.72
N ILE A 195 -0.25 -14.74 25.54
CA ILE A 195 0.95 -14.51 26.35
C ILE A 195 1.08 -15.58 27.41
N ARG A 196 -0.02 -15.95 28.10
CA ARG A 196 -0.03 -17.03 29.12
C ARG A 196 0.49 -18.35 28.57
N ARG A 197 0.07 -18.75 27.37
CA ARG A 197 0.56 -19.97 26.73
C ARG A 197 2.09 -19.99 26.56
N SER A 198 2.74 -18.81 26.50
CA SER A 198 4.19 -18.70 26.34
C SER A 198 4.96 -18.58 27.63
N ILE A 199 4.33 -18.11 28.73
CA ILE A 199 4.99 -17.89 30.04
C ILE A 199 4.76 -19.10 30.96
N GLY A 200 3.58 -19.70 30.94
CA GLY A 200 3.28 -20.96 31.64
C GLY A 200 3.13 -20.86 33.15
N GLY A 201 3.32 -19.69 33.75
CA GLY A 201 3.21 -19.45 35.18
C GLY A 201 2.06 -18.51 35.55
N SER A 202 1.75 -18.45 36.87
CA SER A 202 0.72 -17.55 37.44
C SER A 202 1.21 -16.86 38.72
N ASP A 203 2.49 -16.93 39.03
CA ASP A 203 3.07 -16.21 40.17
C ASP A 203 3.17 -14.69 39.88
N ALA A 204 3.43 -13.90 40.95
CA ALA A 204 3.51 -12.44 40.82
C ALA A 204 4.55 -11.96 39.77
N ALA A 205 5.68 -12.67 39.65
CA ALA A 205 6.70 -12.34 38.69
C ALA A 205 6.24 -12.59 37.25
N ASP A 206 5.47 -13.65 37.02
CA ASP A 206 4.90 -13.99 35.72
C ASP A 206 3.76 -13.03 35.33
N LEU A 207 2.92 -12.64 36.31
CA LEU A 207 1.88 -11.62 36.08
C LEU A 207 2.47 -10.27 35.69
N ARG A 208 3.55 -9.83 36.34
CA ARG A 208 4.28 -8.62 35.96
C ARG A 208 4.86 -8.70 34.53
N LYS A 209 5.44 -9.85 34.14
CA LYS A 209 5.90 -10.07 32.76
C LYS A 209 4.74 -10.03 31.75
N ILE A 210 3.59 -10.59 32.10
CA ILE A 210 2.37 -10.55 31.28
C ILE A 210 1.92 -9.09 31.10
N ALA A 211 1.74 -8.36 32.22
CA ALA A 211 1.31 -6.97 32.20
C ALA A 211 2.27 -6.09 31.40
N ALA A 212 3.57 -6.23 31.60
CA ALA A 212 4.60 -5.51 30.85
C ALA A 212 4.58 -5.82 29.34
N ARG A 213 4.24 -7.06 28.94
CA ARG A 213 4.09 -7.42 27.52
C ARG A 213 2.82 -6.83 26.92
N MET A 214 1.72 -6.78 27.68
CA MET A 214 0.46 -6.16 27.23
C MET A 214 0.61 -4.65 27.11
N SER A 215 1.25 -3.98 28.09
CA SER A 215 1.54 -2.55 28.06
C SER A 215 2.41 -2.18 26.84
N ARG A 216 3.47 -2.95 26.53
CA ARG A 216 4.28 -2.75 25.30
C ARG A 216 3.49 -2.94 24.00
N ARG A 217 2.35 -3.64 24.04
CA ARG A 217 1.41 -3.77 22.92
C ARG A 217 0.40 -2.64 22.86
N GLY A 218 0.45 -1.70 23.84
CA GLY A 218 -0.37 -0.51 23.87
C GLY A 218 -1.70 -0.66 24.60
N PHE A 219 -1.92 -1.73 25.40
CA PHE A 219 -3.09 -1.82 26.27
C PHE A 219 -2.89 -0.92 27.49
N GLU A 220 -3.96 -0.21 27.86
CA GLU A 220 -3.99 0.60 29.08
C GLU A 220 -4.04 -0.29 30.34
N LEU A 221 -3.56 0.24 31.47
CA LEU A 221 -3.44 -0.53 32.70
C LEU A 221 -4.79 -1.06 33.19
N ASP A 222 -5.84 -0.24 33.08
CA ASP A 222 -7.19 -0.65 33.49
C ASP A 222 -7.74 -1.79 32.64
N THR A 223 -7.49 -1.76 31.32
CA THR A 223 -7.83 -2.84 30.40
C THR A 223 -7.05 -4.13 30.75
N ILE A 224 -5.77 -4.00 31.11
CA ILE A 224 -4.93 -5.14 31.54
C ILE A 224 -5.48 -5.74 32.85
N ARG A 225 -5.76 -4.90 33.85
CA ARG A 225 -6.36 -5.35 35.13
C ARG A 225 -7.71 -6.05 34.92
N ALA A 226 -8.57 -5.49 34.09
CA ALA A 226 -9.86 -6.11 33.76
C ALA A 226 -9.69 -7.49 33.09
N ALA A 227 -8.71 -7.65 32.19
CA ALA A 227 -8.40 -8.92 31.55
C ALA A 227 -7.86 -9.96 32.55
N LEU A 228 -7.01 -9.55 33.50
CA LEU A 228 -6.49 -10.41 34.55
C LEU A 228 -7.64 -10.89 35.47
N ARG A 229 -8.52 -9.97 35.91
CA ARG A 229 -9.72 -10.34 36.75
C ARG A 229 -10.61 -11.36 36.04
N GLN A 230 -10.90 -11.14 34.76
CA GLN A 230 -11.74 -12.08 33.99
C GLN A 230 -11.10 -13.45 33.79
N SER A 231 -9.79 -13.57 34.01
CA SER A 231 -9.01 -14.80 33.87
C SER A 231 -8.70 -15.46 35.23
N ASP A 232 -9.37 -15.02 36.30
CA ASP A 232 -9.15 -15.46 37.68
C ASP A 232 -7.70 -15.29 38.18
N LEU A 233 -7.03 -14.23 37.69
CA LEU A 233 -5.69 -13.85 38.09
C LEU A 233 -5.74 -12.68 39.07
N ASP A 234 -4.92 -12.74 40.11
CA ASP A 234 -4.89 -11.71 41.15
C ASP A 234 -4.15 -10.46 40.67
N GLU A 235 -4.92 -9.44 40.27
CA GLU A 235 -4.42 -8.17 39.78
C GLU A 235 -3.69 -7.33 40.85
N SER A 236 -3.99 -7.57 42.15
CA SER A 236 -3.38 -6.82 43.26
C SER A 236 -1.86 -7.02 43.32
N MET A 237 -1.37 -8.11 42.75
CA MET A 237 0.07 -8.39 42.64
C MET A 237 0.82 -7.43 41.69
N LEU A 238 0.11 -6.54 40.99
CA LEU A 238 0.72 -5.50 40.16
C LEU A 238 1.00 -4.21 40.93
N ASP A 239 0.38 -4.02 42.09
CA ASP A 239 0.43 -2.74 42.82
C ASP A 239 1.62 -2.64 43.81
N ASP A 240 2.33 -3.73 44.09
CA ASP A 240 3.41 -3.79 45.10
C ASP A 240 4.69 -2.96 44.78
N ASP A 241 4.81 -2.36 43.59
CA ASP A 241 6.02 -1.62 43.17
C ASP A 241 5.83 -0.11 42.95
N LEU A 242 4.62 0.45 43.18
CA LEU A 242 4.39 1.89 43.01
C LEU A 242 4.76 2.71 44.28
N ASP A 243 4.99 2.04 45.40
CA ASP A 243 5.34 2.69 46.69
C ASP A 243 6.85 2.63 47.06
N THR A 244 7.69 2.05 46.16
CA THR A 244 9.15 2.09 46.42
C THR A 244 9.74 3.37 45.81
N GLU A 245 9.59 4.49 46.50
CA GLU A 245 10.45 5.65 46.28
C GLU A 245 11.93 5.20 46.46
N PRO A 246 12.83 5.58 45.55
CA PRO A 246 14.23 5.35 45.78
C PRO A 246 14.66 6.21 46.98
N GLU A 247 14.98 5.58 48.10
CA GLU A 247 15.69 6.27 49.18
C GLU A 247 17.00 6.86 48.63
N LEU A 248 17.14 8.20 48.79
CA LEU A 248 18.28 9.02 48.44
C LEU A 248 19.52 8.67 49.29
#